data_196757511d084548fd838e9d89994979
#
_entry.id   196757511d084548fd838e9d89994979
#
_cell.length_a   1.000
_cell.length_b   1.000
_cell.length_c   1.000
_cell.angle_alpha   90.00
_cell.angle_beta   90.00
_cell.angle_gamma   90.00
#
_symmetry.space_group_name_H-M   'P 1'
#
loop_
_entity.id
_entity.type
_entity.pdbx_description
1 polymer ?
#
loop_
_entity_poly.entity_id
_entity_poly.type
_entity_poly.pdbx_seq_one_letter_code
_entity_poly.pdbx_strand_id
1 'polypeptide(L)'
;MTDTELKCRNAKEAAKKLSTASANDKNKALLLIAEELKSNKDYILRENDKDMKAAEENGLPKVLLDRLLLSPDRIDGMAKGVIEVADLPDPVGKTLSDITRLNGLRVKKVSVPLGVIAVIFEARPNVTSDAASLCLKSGNCSVLRGGKEAIHSNTAIFNVMRAALKKSPLPEDCIQFITDISHESANELMTMNKYVDVLIPRGSARLIGTVVKNSTVPVIETGVGNCHIYVDKDPDLDMAADIIFNAKTSRPSVCNAAESLLIHKDVAEKALKLIKKRLDEKNVELRGDKTSKEILPDIKEASEDDWGREYLDYIMSVKIVDNIDEAIEHIYKYGTGHSECIVTENDEAANEFMSRVDAAAVYRNASTRFTDGGEFGFGAEIGISTQKLHARGPLGLPQLTSFKYEIFGNGQIR
;
A
#
# COMPACT_ATOMS: atom_id res chain seq x y z
N MET A 1 -33.10 -2.23 6.08
CA MET A 1 -31.67 -2.53 6.30
C MET A 1 -31.15 -3.19 5.04
N THR A 2 -30.19 -2.59 4.40
CA THR A 2 -29.54 -3.11 3.19
C THR A 2 -28.59 -4.26 3.51
N ASP A 3 -28.12 -5.00 2.51
CA ASP A 3 -27.10 -6.04 2.68
C ASP A 3 -25.78 -5.43 3.20
N THR A 4 -25.38 -4.26 2.68
CA THR A 4 -24.20 -3.49 3.13
C THR A 4 -24.30 -3.17 4.62
N GLU A 5 -25.42 -2.58 5.07
CA GLU A 5 -25.62 -2.23 6.49
C GLU A 5 -25.61 -3.49 7.37
N LEU A 6 -26.25 -4.59 6.94
CA LEU A 6 -26.27 -5.85 7.68
C LEU A 6 -24.85 -6.39 7.89
N LYS A 7 -24.02 -6.42 6.85
CA LYS A 7 -22.63 -6.90 6.92
C LYS A 7 -21.76 -6.02 7.82
N CYS A 8 -21.89 -4.70 7.72
CA CYS A 8 -21.19 -3.76 8.59
C CYS A 8 -21.58 -3.96 10.06
N ARG A 9 -22.87 -4.15 10.35
CA ARG A 9 -23.36 -4.43 11.70
C ARG A 9 -22.80 -5.75 12.24
N ASN A 10 -22.83 -6.81 11.45
CA ASN A 10 -22.30 -8.12 11.85
C ASN A 10 -20.80 -8.05 12.16
N ALA A 11 -20.02 -7.34 11.33
CA ALA A 11 -18.60 -7.07 11.60
C ALA A 11 -18.41 -6.31 12.92
N LYS A 12 -19.23 -5.28 13.19
CA LYS A 12 -19.14 -4.50 14.43
C LYS A 12 -19.43 -5.33 15.69
N GLU A 13 -20.38 -6.25 15.62
CA GLU A 13 -20.64 -7.17 16.73
C GLU A 13 -19.51 -8.19 16.91
N ALA A 14 -18.98 -8.75 15.79
CA ALA A 14 -17.85 -9.67 15.85
C ALA A 14 -16.56 -9.01 16.39
N ALA A 15 -16.36 -7.72 16.12
CA ALA A 15 -15.21 -6.96 16.58
C ALA A 15 -15.07 -6.93 18.11
N LYS A 16 -16.19 -6.98 18.84
CA LYS A 16 -16.18 -7.05 20.33
C LYS A 16 -15.44 -8.28 20.83
N LYS A 17 -15.60 -9.43 20.16
CA LYS A 17 -14.92 -10.67 20.51
C LYS A 17 -13.50 -10.71 19.97
N LEU A 18 -13.30 -10.27 18.75
CA LEU A 18 -11.98 -10.30 18.10
C LEU A 18 -10.97 -9.37 18.79
N SER A 19 -11.40 -8.20 19.26
CA SER A 19 -10.53 -7.23 19.93
C SER A 19 -9.86 -7.73 21.21
N THR A 20 -10.41 -8.79 21.81
CA THR A 20 -9.89 -9.44 23.02
C THR A 20 -9.34 -10.83 22.78
N ALA A 21 -9.34 -11.30 21.52
CA ALA A 21 -8.83 -12.61 21.16
C ALA A 21 -7.32 -12.72 21.39
N SER A 22 -6.87 -13.88 21.85
CA SER A 22 -5.44 -14.12 22.05
C SER A 22 -4.68 -14.18 20.72
N ALA A 23 -3.37 -13.89 20.75
CA ALA A 23 -2.50 -14.08 19.60
C ALA A 23 -2.58 -15.52 19.05
N ASN A 24 -2.68 -16.51 19.95
CA ASN A 24 -2.82 -17.91 19.56
C ASN A 24 -4.12 -18.19 18.80
N ASP A 25 -5.26 -17.62 19.20
CA ASP A 25 -6.54 -17.82 18.52
C ASP A 25 -6.52 -17.16 17.13
N LYS A 26 -5.94 -15.97 17.00
CA LYS A 26 -5.75 -15.29 15.74
C LYS A 26 -4.83 -16.08 14.80
N ASN A 27 -3.72 -16.59 15.32
CA ASN A 27 -2.78 -17.40 14.53
C ASN A 27 -3.41 -18.71 14.04
N LYS A 28 -4.15 -19.41 14.92
CA LYS A 28 -4.90 -20.63 14.54
C LYS A 28 -5.90 -20.35 13.41
N ALA A 29 -6.63 -19.26 13.49
CA ALA A 29 -7.58 -18.87 12.45
C ALA A 29 -6.87 -18.58 11.12
N LEU A 30 -5.75 -17.85 11.12
CA LEU A 30 -4.96 -17.57 9.93
C LEU A 30 -4.37 -18.85 9.31
N LEU A 31 -3.83 -19.76 10.10
CA LEU A 31 -3.30 -21.03 9.60
C LEU A 31 -4.40 -21.89 8.96
N LEU A 32 -5.60 -21.95 9.54
CA LEU A 32 -6.76 -22.60 8.92
C LEU A 32 -7.16 -21.92 7.60
N ILE A 33 -7.11 -20.60 7.52
CA ILE A 33 -7.37 -19.88 6.28
C ILE A 33 -6.35 -20.26 5.20
N ALA A 34 -5.06 -20.30 5.54
CA ALA A 34 -4.01 -20.70 4.61
C ALA A 34 -4.19 -22.14 4.09
N GLU A 35 -4.58 -23.06 4.97
CA GLU A 35 -4.87 -24.46 4.61
C GLU A 35 -6.07 -24.55 3.68
N GLU A 36 -7.17 -23.87 4.00
CA GLU A 36 -8.39 -23.87 3.18
C GLU A 36 -8.15 -23.21 1.81
N LEU A 37 -7.35 -22.14 1.70
CA LEU A 37 -6.96 -21.55 0.42
C LEU A 37 -6.25 -22.58 -0.47
N LYS A 38 -5.29 -23.32 0.09
CA LYS A 38 -4.57 -24.38 -0.63
C LYS A 38 -5.50 -25.53 -1.05
N SER A 39 -6.38 -25.95 -0.16
CA SER A 39 -7.28 -27.08 -0.39
C SER A 39 -8.40 -26.78 -1.40
N ASN A 40 -8.75 -25.50 -1.57
CA ASN A 40 -9.83 -25.07 -2.47
C ASN A 40 -9.31 -24.34 -3.74
N LYS A 41 -8.06 -24.59 -4.16
CA LYS A 41 -7.45 -23.95 -5.35
C LYS A 41 -8.32 -24.10 -6.59
N ASP A 42 -8.77 -25.32 -6.88
CA ASP A 42 -9.55 -25.60 -8.09
C ASP A 42 -10.89 -24.84 -8.10
N TYR A 43 -11.49 -24.64 -6.94
CA TYR A 43 -12.69 -23.81 -6.82
C TYR A 43 -12.38 -22.35 -7.14
N ILE A 44 -11.33 -21.80 -6.53
CA ILE A 44 -10.93 -20.40 -6.73
C ILE A 44 -10.53 -20.16 -8.20
N LEU A 45 -9.79 -21.08 -8.82
CA LEU A 45 -9.38 -20.99 -10.22
C LEU A 45 -10.58 -21.03 -11.18
N ARG A 46 -11.55 -21.91 -10.95
CA ARG A 46 -12.79 -21.95 -11.76
C ARG A 46 -13.56 -20.63 -11.68
N GLU A 47 -13.64 -20.01 -10.51
CA GLU A 47 -14.32 -18.73 -10.36
C GLU A 47 -13.50 -17.59 -10.99
N ASN A 48 -12.16 -17.63 -10.91
CA ASN A 48 -11.29 -16.67 -11.59
C ASN A 48 -11.40 -16.77 -13.12
N ASP A 49 -11.54 -17.96 -13.68
CA ASP A 49 -11.73 -18.15 -15.12
C ASP A 49 -12.99 -17.41 -15.65
N LYS A 50 -14.06 -17.31 -14.85
CA LYS A 50 -15.24 -16.52 -15.20
C LYS A 50 -14.92 -15.01 -15.28
N ASP A 51 -14.18 -14.49 -14.30
CA ASP A 51 -13.76 -13.09 -14.31
C ASP A 51 -12.81 -12.80 -15.47
N MET A 52 -11.87 -13.71 -15.75
CA MET A 52 -10.93 -13.57 -16.86
C MET A 52 -11.63 -13.52 -18.22
N LYS A 53 -12.56 -14.44 -18.48
CA LYS A 53 -13.35 -14.45 -19.72
C LYS A 53 -14.16 -13.16 -19.90
N ALA A 54 -14.85 -12.73 -18.84
CA ALA A 54 -15.61 -11.48 -18.87
C ALA A 54 -14.71 -10.26 -19.10
N ALA A 55 -13.50 -10.26 -18.50
CA ALA A 55 -12.53 -9.17 -18.67
C ALA A 55 -11.96 -9.09 -20.07
N GLU A 56 -11.65 -10.24 -20.70
CA GLU A 56 -11.18 -10.33 -22.10
C GLU A 56 -12.28 -9.89 -23.08
N GLU A 57 -13.50 -10.34 -22.91
CA GLU A 57 -14.66 -9.94 -23.72
C GLU A 57 -14.93 -8.42 -23.63
N ASN A 58 -14.72 -7.84 -22.45
CA ASN A 58 -14.85 -6.39 -22.24
C ASN A 58 -13.61 -5.58 -22.65
N GLY A 59 -12.57 -6.21 -23.20
CA GLY A 59 -11.38 -5.54 -23.70
C GLY A 59 -10.51 -4.90 -22.62
N LEU A 60 -10.42 -5.50 -21.43
CA LEU A 60 -9.55 -4.98 -20.36
C LEU A 60 -8.08 -4.91 -20.83
N PRO A 61 -7.34 -3.83 -20.50
CA PRO A 61 -5.91 -3.72 -20.80
C PRO A 61 -5.11 -4.90 -20.22
N LYS A 62 -4.08 -5.35 -20.95
CA LYS A 62 -3.23 -6.50 -20.55
C LYS A 62 -2.68 -6.39 -19.11
N VAL A 63 -2.31 -5.19 -18.68
CA VAL A 63 -1.82 -4.93 -17.32
C VAL A 63 -2.89 -5.24 -16.26
N LEU A 64 -4.16 -4.96 -16.54
CA LEU A 64 -5.26 -5.27 -15.63
C LEU A 64 -5.63 -6.75 -15.69
N LEU A 65 -5.53 -7.39 -16.87
CA LEU A 65 -5.70 -8.83 -17.00
C LEU A 65 -4.64 -9.59 -16.18
N ASP A 66 -3.37 -9.18 -16.25
CA ASP A 66 -2.32 -9.78 -15.40
C ASP A 66 -2.58 -9.62 -13.89
N ARG A 67 -3.12 -8.48 -13.47
CA ARG A 67 -3.50 -8.24 -12.07
C ARG A 67 -4.68 -9.11 -11.61
N LEU A 68 -5.60 -9.41 -12.50
CA LEU A 68 -6.82 -10.19 -12.24
C LEU A 68 -6.53 -11.69 -12.24
N LEU A 69 -5.62 -12.15 -13.08
CA LEU A 69 -5.29 -13.56 -13.27
C LEU A 69 -4.82 -14.20 -11.97
N LEU A 70 -5.41 -15.31 -11.60
CA LEU A 70 -4.90 -16.23 -10.59
C LEU A 70 -4.31 -17.48 -11.26
N SER A 71 -3.24 -18.00 -10.67
CA SER A 71 -2.64 -19.28 -11.01
C SER A 71 -2.49 -20.11 -9.74
N PRO A 72 -2.23 -21.42 -9.84
CA PRO A 72 -1.93 -22.24 -8.67
C PRO A 72 -0.83 -21.61 -7.79
N ASP A 73 0.26 -21.11 -8.42
CA ASP A 73 1.38 -20.46 -7.71
C ASP A 73 0.96 -19.16 -7.02
N ARG A 74 0.08 -18.35 -7.66
CA ARG A 74 -0.44 -17.12 -7.04
C ARG A 74 -1.31 -17.43 -5.83
N ILE A 75 -2.11 -18.48 -5.88
CA ILE A 75 -2.91 -18.93 -4.72
C ILE A 75 -2.01 -19.48 -3.61
N ASP A 76 -0.96 -20.24 -3.96
CA ASP A 76 0.06 -20.67 -2.99
C ASP A 76 0.76 -19.47 -2.36
N GLY A 77 1.07 -18.45 -3.16
CA GLY A 77 1.61 -17.18 -2.68
C GLY A 77 0.68 -16.47 -1.70
N MET A 78 -0.64 -16.43 -1.98
CA MET A 78 -1.64 -15.89 -1.04
C MET A 78 -1.64 -16.67 0.28
N ALA A 79 -1.68 -18.00 0.23
CA ALA A 79 -1.65 -18.83 1.42
C ALA A 79 -0.34 -18.66 2.22
N LYS A 80 0.78 -18.52 1.54
CA LYS A 80 2.08 -18.22 2.15
C LYS A 80 2.06 -16.86 2.85
N GLY A 81 1.53 -15.82 2.18
CA GLY A 81 1.37 -14.49 2.79
C GLY A 81 0.51 -14.51 4.06
N VAL A 82 -0.56 -15.32 4.09
CA VAL A 82 -1.36 -15.51 5.30
C VAL A 82 -0.56 -16.16 6.43
N ILE A 83 0.29 -17.14 6.13
CA ILE A 83 1.19 -17.78 7.11
C ILE A 83 2.21 -16.76 7.63
N GLU A 84 2.83 -15.99 6.75
CA GLU A 84 3.78 -14.93 7.12
C GLU A 84 3.13 -13.93 8.07
N VAL A 85 1.87 -13.52 7.82
CA VAL A 85 1.11 -12.65 8.73
C VAL A 85 0.84 -13.34 10.08
N ALA A 86 0.56 -14.66 10.10
CA ALA A 86 0.38 -15.41 11.35
C ALA A 86 1.66 -15.41 12.20
N ASP A 87 2.82 -15.47 11.58
CA ASP A 87 4.13 -15.50 12.27
C ASP A 87 4.57 -14.13 12.79
N LEU A 88 4.01 -13.03 12.28
CA LEU A 88 4.32 -11.69 12.78
C LEU A 88 3.95 -11.51 14.26
N PRO A 89 4.68 -10.68 15.00
CA PRO A 89 4.32 -10.32 16.36
C PRO A 89 2.93 -9.67 16.43
N ASP A 90 2.13 -10.08 17.41
CA ASP A 90 0.82 -9.46 17.65
C ASP A 90 0.98 -7.97 17.98
N PRO A 91 0.33 -7.06 17.27
CA PRO A 91 0.43 -5.62 17.52
C PRO A 91 -0.44 -5.17 18.69
N VAL A 92 -1.42 -5.98 19.13
CA VAL A 92 -2.41 -5.61 20.16
C VAL A 92 -1.89 -5.85 21.56
N GLY A 93 -2.20 -4.96 22.48
CA GLY A 93 -1.83 -5.07 23.89
C GLY A 93 -0.37 -4.68 24.22
N LYS A 94 0.38 -4.16 23.25
CA LYS A 94 1.74 -3.66 23.47
C LYS A 94 1.71 -2.40 24.34
N THR A 95 2.56 -2.35 25.37
CA THR A 95 2.78 -1.14 26.16
C THR A 95 3.64 -0.16 25.36
N LEU A 96 3.05 0.97 24.98
CA LEU A 96 3.70 2.04 24.23
C LEU A 96 4.39 3.06 25.15
N SER A 97 3.82 3.30 26.35
CA SER A 97 4.44 4.05 27.41
C SER A 97 3.83 3.66 28.78
N ASP A 98 4.60 3.84 29.84
CA ASP A 98 4.21 3.54 31.22
C ASP A 98 4.83 4.59 32.16
N ILE A 99 4.01 5.46 32.74
CA ILE A 99 4.45 6.63 33.46
C ILE A 99 3.76 6.65 34.84
N THR A 100 4.51 6.78 35.90
CA THR A 100 3.97 7.05 37.25
C THR A 100 4.08 8.55 37.52
N ARG A 101 2.93 9.17 37.84
CA ARG A 101 2.83 10.60 38.17
C ARG A 101 3.27 10.86 39.60
N LEU A 102 3.59 12.13 39.95
CA LEU A 102 4.02 12.53 41.29
C LEU A 102 3.02 12.18 42.37
N ASN A 103 1.73 12.15 42.07
CA ASN A 103 0.66 11.76 42.99
C ASN A 103 0.44 10.24 43.06
N GLY A 104 1.32 9.43 42.45
CA GLY A 104 1.25 7.97 42.47
C GLY A 104 0.32 7.37 41.40
N LEU A 105 -0.36 8.18 40.56
CA LEU A 105 -1.21 7.68 39.50
C LEU A 105 -0.33 7.08 38.37
N ARG A 106 -0.52 5.80 38.06
CA ARG A 106 0.17 5.12 36.96
C ARG A 106 -0.67 5.18 35.69
N VAL A 107 -0.09 5.69 34.59
CA VAL A 107 -0.73 5.86 33.30
C VAL A 107 0.00 4.99 32.28
N LYS A 108 -0.67 3.95 31.80
CA LYS A 108 -0.18 3.07 30.72
C LYS A 108 -0.86 3.43 29.41
N LYS A 109 -0.08 3.60 28.35
CA LYS A 109 -0.58 3.69 26.97
C LYS A 109 -0.40 2.33 26.31
N VAL A 110 -1.48 1.70 25.86
CA VAL A 110 -1.46 0.36 25.25
C VAL A 110 -2.09 0.38 23.87
N SER A 111 -1.54 -0.42 22.95
CA SER A 111 -2.09 -0.55 21.61
C SER A 111 -3.39 -1.34 21.60
N VAL A 112 -4.35 -0.92 20.78
CA VAL A 112 -5.66 -1.56 20.61
C VAL A 112 -6.03 -1.59 19.12
N PRO A 113 -6.90 -2.53 18.67
CA PRO A 113 -7.41 -2.51 17.31
C PRO A 113 -8.11 -1.19 16.98
N LEU A 114 -8.15 -0.82 15.70
CA LEU A 114 -8.99 0.28 15.21
C LEU A 114 -10.49 -0.06 15.30
N GLY A 115 -10.86 -1.34 15.08
CA GLY A 115 -12.23 -1.82 15.17
C GLY A 115 -12.70 -2.53 13.91
N VAL A 116 -13.57 -1.91 13.11
CA VAL A 116 -14.02 -2.41 11.81
C VAL A 116 -13.36 -1.58 10.71
N ILE A 117 -12.62 -2.26 9.84
CA ILE A 117 -11.93 -1.66 8.71
C ILE A 117 -12.67 -2.04 7.42
N ALA A 118 -13.19 -1.06 6.70
CA ALA A 118 -13.67 -1.27 5.34
C ALA A 118 -12.53 -1.12 4.34
N VAL A 119 -12.46 -2.02 3.35
CA VAL A 119 -11.47 -1.93 2.26
C VAL A 119 -12.20 -1.95 0.93
N ILE A 120 -12.05 -0.88 0.13
CA ILE A 120 -12.57 -0.79 -1.24
C ILE A 120 -11.40 -0.93 -2.19
N PHE A 121 -11.45 -1.94 -3.10
CA PHE A 121 -10.32 -2.24 -3.97
C PHE A 121 -10.74 -2.65 -5.39
N GLU A 122 -9.81 -2.50 -6.34
CA GLU A 122 -9.98 -2.79 -7.77
C GLU A 122 -9.11 -3.99 -8.18
N ALA A 123 -9.56 -4.73 -9.19
CA ALA A 123 -8.82 -5.69 -10.05
C ALA A 123 -7.66 -6.49 -9.42
N ARG A 124 -7.74 -6.86 -8.15
CA ARG A 124 -6.68 -7.60 -7.44
C ARG A 124 -7.28 -8.61 -6.47
N PRO A 125 -7.57 -9.84 -6.91
CA PRO A 125 -8.20 -10.85 -6.04
C PRO A 125 -7.41 -11.15 -4.75
N ASN A 126 -6.07 -11.08 -4.80
CA ASN A 126 -5.22 -11.30 -3.64
C ASN A 126 -5.46 -10.31 -2.49
N VAL A 127 -5.93 -9.09 -2.79
CA VAL A 127 -6.24 -8.09 -1.74
C VAL A 127 -7.30 -8.61 -0.77
N THR A 128 -8.20 -9.48 -1.23
CA THR A 128 -9.20 -10.12 -0.36
C THR A 128 -8.55 -10.89 0.79
N SER A 129 -7.53 -11.70 0.50
CA SER A 129 -6.79 -12.46 1.53
C SER A 129 -5.84 -11.58 2.33
N ASP A 130 -5.12 -10.70 1.65
CA ASP A 130 -4.08 -9.87 2.28
C ASP A 130 -4.68 -8.91 3.30
N ALA A 131 -5.70 -8.14 2.90
CA ALA A 131 -6.37 -7.20 3.78
C ALA A 131 -7.09 -7.89 4.95
N ALA A 132 -7.83 -8.99 4.67
CA ALA A 132 -8.52 -9.72 5.73
C ALA A 132 -7.55 -10.31 6.75
N SER A 133 -6.42 -10.88 6.31
CA SER A 133 -5.43 -11.48 7.20
C SER A 133 -4.75 -10.45 8.11
N LEU A 134 -4.36 -9.29 7.54
CA LEU A 134 -3.79 -8.20 8.31
C LEU A 134 -4.79 -7.61 9.32
N CYS A 135 -6.05 -7.43 8.89
CA CYS A 135 -7.12 -7.00 9.80
C CYS A 135 -7.30 -8.01 10.95
N LEU A 136 -7.40 -9.30 10.63
CA LEU A 136 -7.61 -10.35 11.63
C LEU A 136 -6.46 -10.42 12.65
N LYS A 137 -5.20 -10.38 12.17
CA LYS A 137 -4.01 -10.40 13.02
C LYS A 137 -3.94 -9.18 13.94
N SER A 138 -4.32 -8.01 13.44
CA SER A 138 -4.35 -6.76 14.22
C SER A 138 -5.62 -6.60 15.08
N GLY A 139 -6.47 -7.65 15.15
CA GLY A 139 -7.67 -7.65 15.99
C GLY A 139 -8.85 -6.86 15.42
N ASN A 140 -8.80 -6.52 14.13
CA ASN A 140 -9.85 -5.79 13.42
C ASN A 140 -10.73 -6.71 12.61
N CYS A 141 -12.03 -6.44 12.59
CA CYS A 141 -12.91 -7.03 11.59
C CYS A 141 -12.78 -6.28 10.25
N SER A 142 -12.92 -7.00 9.14
CA SER A 142 -12.86 -6.41 7.81
C SER A 142 -14.21 -6.49 7.09
N VAL A 143 -14.56 -5.40 6.38
CA VAL A 143 -15.66 -5.34 5.42
C VAL A 143 -15.07 -5.04 4.06
N LEU A 144 -15.02 -6.03 3.19
CA LEU A 144 -14.33 -5.97 1.91
C LEU A 144 -15.31 -5.67 0.78
N ARG A 145 -14.93 -4.81 -0.17
CA ARG A 145 -15.65 -4.53 -1.40
C ARG A 145 -14.69 -4.48 -2.56
N GLY A 146 -14.69 -5.51 -3.38
CA GLY A 146 -13.89 -5.59 -4.60
C GLY A 146 -14.55 -4.93 -5.79
N GLY A 147 -13.75 -4.69 -6.86
CA GLY A 147 -14.25 -4.24 -8.15
C GLY A 147 -15.08 -5.32 -8.84
N LYS A 148 -15.95 -4.88 -9.77
CA LYS A 148 -16.84 -5.76 -10.53
C LYS A 148 -16.10 -6.79 -11.39
N GLU A 149 -14.91 -6.43 -11.83
CA GLU A 149 -14.05 -7.25 -12.70
C GLU A 149 -13.48 -8.49 -12.00
N ALA A 150 -13.52 -8.55 -10.66
CA ALA A 150 -12.99 -9.65 -9.85
C ALA A 150 -14.05 -10.23 -8.91
N ILE A 151 -15.33 -10.07 -9.21
CA ILE A 151 -16.40 -10.39 -8.26
C ILE A 151 -16.48 -11.89 -7.94
N HIS A 152 -16.29 -12.77 -8.92
CA HIS A 152 -16.33 -14.20 -8.74
C HIS A 152 -15.11 -14.69 -7.94
N SER A 153 -13.92 -14.23 -8.30
CA SER A 153 -12.68 -14.54 -7.59
C SER A 153 -12.72 -14.10 -6.13
N ASN A 154 -13.08 -12.83 -5.90
CA ASN A 154 -13.17 -12.27 -4.54
C ASN A 154 -14.20 -13.01 -3.68
N THR A 155 -15.37 -13.35 -4.26
CA THR A 155 -16.40 -14.11 -3.56
C THR A 155 -15.93 -15.52 -3.23
N ALA A 156 -15.20 -16.17 -4.13
CA ALA A 156 -14.65 -17.51 -3.88
C ALA A 156 -13.62 -17.49 -2.74
N ILE A 157 -12.68 -16.54 -2.78
CA ILE A 157 -11.66 -16.38 -1.73
C ILE A 157 -12.33 -16.09 -0.39
N PHE A 158 -13.28 -15.15 -0.35
CA PHE A 158 -14.05 -14.83 0.86
C PHE A 158 -14.77 -16.04 1.43
N ASN A 159 -15.46 -16.82 0.59
CA ASN A 159 -16.20 -18.01 1.03
C ASN A 159 -15.26 -19.04 1.65
N VAL A 160 -14.08 -19.26 1.06
CA VAL A 160 -13.05 -20.16 1.58
C VAL A 160 -12.54 -19.67 2.95
N MET A 161 -12.22 -18.39 3.06
CA MET A 161 -11.74 -17.80 4.32
C MET A 161 -12.82 -17.86 5.42
N ARG A 162 -14.09 -17.58 5.08
CA ARG A 162 -15.20 -17.67 6.02
C ARG A 162 -15.45 -19.11 6.49
N ALA A 163 -15.32 -20.10 5.58
CA ALA A 163 -15.41 -21.51 5.95
C ALA A 163 -14.30 -21.94 6.92
N ALA A 164 -13.09 -21.42 6.76
CA ALA A 164 -11.99 -21.61 7.71
C ALA A 164 -12.32 -21.02 9.09
N LEU A 165 -12.86 -19.79 9.12
CA LEU A 165 -13.24 -19.14 10.39
C LEU A 165 -14.29 -19.93 11.17
N LYS A 166 -15.25 -20.59 10.50
CA LYS A 166 -16.23 -21.49 11.16
C LYS A 166 -15.59 -22.63 11.94
N LYS A 167 -14.38 -23.04 11.54
CA LYS A 167 -13.59 -24.10 12.21
C LYS A 167 -12.64 -23.53 13.27
N SER A 168 -12.56 -22.21 13.41
CA SER A 168 -11.64 -21.50 14.28
C SER A 168 -12.30 -21.02 15.58
N PRO A 169 -11.54 -20.56 16.59
CA PRO A 169 -12.09 -19.92 17.79
C PRO A 169 -12.76 -18.56 17.53
N LEU A 170 -12.53 -17.95 16.35
CA LEU A 170 -13.00 -16.60 16.03
C LEU A 170 -14.39 -16.64 15.37
N PRO A 171 -15.21 -15.60 15.50
CA PRO A 171 -16.47 -15.47 14.77
C PRO A 171 -16.25 -15.44 13.26
N GLU A 172 -17.08 -16.15 12.51
CA GLU A 172 -17.04 -16.10 11.04
C GLU A 172 -17.30 -14.68 10.48
N ASP A 173 -18.03 -13.85 11.23
CA ASP A 173 -18.36 -12.48 10.87
C ASP A 173 -17.19 -11.48 11.05
N CYS A 174 -16.01 -11.94 11.47
CA CYS A 174 -14.80 -11.13 11.47
C CYS A 174 -14.37 -10.70 10.06
N ILE A 175 -14.77 -11.44 9.04
CA ILE A 175 -14.56 -11.08 7.63
C ILE A 175 -15.93 -11.01 6.96
N GLN A 176 -16.22 -9.88 6.32
CA GLN A 176 -17.41 -9.63 5.52
C GLN A 176 -17.02 -9.22 4.11
N PHE A 177 -17.84 -9.57 3.13
CA PHE A 177 -17.66 -9.21 1.75
C PHE A 177 -18.95 -8.70 1.14
N ILE A 178 -18.94 -7.51 0.54
CA ILE A 178 -20.08 -6.91 -0.15
C ILE A 178 -20.06 -7.40 -1.59
N THR A 179 -21.08 -8.19 -1.95
CA THR A 179 -21.24 -8.76 -3.30
C THR A 179 -21.97 -7.82 -4.26
N ASP A 180 -22.65 -6.81 -3.74
CA ASP A 180 -23.27 -5.77 -4.56
C ASP A 180 -22.20 -4.87 -5.15
N ILE A 181 -22.08 -4.89 -6.48
CA ILE A 181 -21.11 -4.13 -7.26
C ILE A 181 -21.60 -2.73 -7.67
N SER A 182 -22.82 -2.35 -7.28
CA SER A 182 -23.40 -1.05 -7.60
C SER A 182 -22.60 0.11 -6.98
N HIS A 183 -22.70 1.29 -7.59
CA HIS A 183 -22.13 2.51 -7.00
C HIS A 183 -22.85 2.89 -5.70
N GLU A 184 -24.12 2.56 -5.57
CA GLU A 184 -24.94 2.81 -4.40
C GLU A 184 -24.39 2.08 -3.18
N SER A 185 -24.05 0.80 -3.31
CA SER A 185 -23.44 0.02 -2.21
C SER A 185 -22.07 0.57 -1.78
N ALA A 186 -21.28 1.08 -2.74
CA ALA A 186 -20.01 1.75 -2.42
C ALA A 186 -20.23 3.07 -1.64
N ASN A 187 -21.17 3.89 -2.10
CA ASN A 187 -21.51 5.15 -1.43
C ASN A 187 -22.07 4.89 -0.03
N GLU A 188 -22.90 3.86 0.10
CA GLU A 188 -23.43 3.44 1.40
C GLU A 188 -22.30 3.04 2.35
N LEU A 189 -21.34 2.22 1.90
CA LEU A 189 -20.19 1.81 2.71
C LEU A 189 -19.35 3.01 3.17
N MET A 190 -19.14 4.01 2.30
CA MET A 190 -18.39 5.24 2.61
C MET A 190 -19.05 6.10 3.70
N THR A 191 -20.33 5.87 4.01
CA THR A 191 -21.10 6.64 5.00
C THR A 191 -21.52 5.83 6.23
N MET A 192 -21.01 4.60 6.38
CA MET A 192 -21.38 3.67 7.47
C MET A 192 -20.68 3.97 8.81
N ASN A 193 -20.53 5.23 9.21
CA ASN A 193 -19.86 5.67 10.45
C ASN A 193 -20.35 4.95 11.71
N LYS A 194 -21.59 4.48 11.72
CA LYS A 194 -22.16 3.77 12.85
C LYS A 194 -21.47 2.42 13.11
N TYR A 195 -20.96 1.79 12.06
CA TYR A 195 -20.44 0.42 12.12
C TYR A 195 -18.99 0.29 11.68
N VAL A 196 -18.53 1.19 10.81
CA VAL A 196 -17.18 1.19 10.24
C VAL A 196 -16.36 2.30 10.90
N ASP A 197 -15.18 1.95 11.40
CA ASP A 197 -14.31 2.87 12.11
C ASP A 197 -13.29 3.55 11.17
N VAL A 198 -12.84 2.83 10.14
CA VAL A 198 -11.85 3.30 9.15
C VAL A 198 -12.14 2.69 7.79
N LEU A 199 -11.89 3.45 6.72
CA LEU A 199 -11.97 2.99 5.34
C LEU A 199 -10.61 3.14 4.65
N ILE A 200 -10.17 2.10 3.93
CA ILE A 200 -8.92 2.07 3.18
C ILE A 200 -9.24 1.81 1.71
N PRO A 201 -9.08 2.81 0.82
CA PRO A 201 -9.18 2.59 -0.62
C PRO A 201 -7.89 1.96 -1.17
N ARG A 202 -8.00 1.03 -2.12
CA ARG A 202 -6.87 0.35 -2.77
C ARG A 202 -7.10 0.22 -4.28
N GLY A 203 -6.54 1.13 -5.07
CA GLY A 203 -6.78 1.12 -6.52
C GLY A 203 -6.21 2.32 -7.23
N SER A 204 -6.88 2.75 -8.29
CA SER A 204 -6.52 3.92 -9.09
C SER A 204 -6.65 5.24 -8.32
N ALA A 205 -5.92 6.26 -8.77
CA ALA A 205 -6.06 7.63 -8.25
C ALA A 205 -7.52 8.11 -8.25
N ARG A 206 -8.29 7.69 -9.27
CA ARG A 206 -9.72 8.01 -9.39
C ARG A 206 -10.54 7.40 -8.24
N LEU A 207 -10.31 6.12 -7.92
CA LEU A 207 -11.00 5.48 -6.80
C LEU A 207 -10.63 6.15 -5.49
N ILE A 208 -9.33 6.35 -5.24
CA ILE A 208 -8.82 6.97 -4.01
C ILE A 208 -9.42 8.36 -3.85
N GLY A 209 -9.34 9.23 -4.86
CA GLY A 209 -9.92 10.56 -4.83
C GLY A 209 -11.44 10.57 -4.63
N THR A 210 -12.16 9.61 -5.22
CA THR A 210 -13.61 9.45 -5.00
C THR A 210 -13.92 9.10 -3.55
N VAL A 211 -13.20 8.16 -2.97
CA VAL A 211 -13.39 7.75 -1.57
C VAL A 211 -13.06 8.89 -0.62
N VAL A 212 -11.90 9.55 -0.78
CA VAL A 212 -11.48 10.68 0.06
C VAL A 212 -12.48 11.81 0.02
N LYS A 213 -13.05 12.12 -1.16
CA LYS A 213 -14.01 13.21 -1.33
C LYS A 213 -15.39 12.91 -0.74
N ASN A 214 -15.86 11.65 -0.81
CA ASN A 214 -17.25 11.32 -0.51
C ASN A 214 -17.44 10.56 0.81
N SER A 215 -16.36 10.04 1.41
CA SER A 215 -16.46 9.29 2.65
C SER A 215 -16.68 10.21 3.84
N THR A 216 -17.65 9.84 4.69
CA THR A 216 -17.79 10.41 6.04
C THR A 216 -17.12 9.50 7.09
N VAL A 217 -16.86 8.24 6.75
CA VAL A 217 -15.99 7.36 7.54
C VAL A 217 -14.55 7.86 7.39
N PRO A 218 -13.75 7.95 8.47
CA PRO A 218 -12.33 8.30 8.38
C PRO A 218 -11.58 7.44 7.37
N VAL A 219 -10.78 8.06 6.50
CA VAL A 219 -10.05 7.36 5.44
C VAL A 219 -8.56 7.35 5.75
N ILE A 220 -7.93 6.17 5.64
CA ILE A 220 -6.49 6.04 5.49
C ILE A 220 -6.25 5.82 3.99
N GLU A 221 -5.80 6.87 3.31
CA GLU A 221 -5.59 6.79 1.86
C GLU A 221 -4.26 6.12 1.53
N THR A 222 -4.28 5.24 0.52
CA THR A 222 -3.06 4.74 -0.11
C THR A 222 -2.64 5.69 -1.21
N GLY A 223 -1.33 6.02 -1.26
CA GLY A 223 -0.82 7.04 -2.18
C GLY A 223 -0.68 6.55 -3.62
N VAL A 224 -0.76 7.51 -4.55
CA VAL A 224 -0.21 7.38 -5.91
C VAL A 224 1.28 7.66 -5.83
N GLY A 225 2.09 7.02 -6.67
CA GLY A 225 3.55 7.13 -6.58
C GLY A 225 4.18 7.83 -7.78
N ASN A 226 4.31 9.17 -7.73
CA ASN A 226 5.27 9.86 -8.60
C ASN A 226 6.60 9.99 -7.87
N CYS A 227 7.40 8.91 -7.89
CA CYS A 227 8.66 8.82 -7.16
C CYS A 227 9.81 9.43 -7.98
N HIS A 228 10.66 10.23 -7.33
CA HIS A 228 11.80 10.88 -7.96
C HIS A 228 13.12 10.25 -7.55
N ILE A 229 14.08 10.25 -8.47
CA ILE A 229 15.48 10.00 -8.18
C ILE A 229 16.28 11.23 -8.61
N TYR A 230 16.98 11.84 -7.69
CA TYR A 230 17.90 12.96 -7.95
C TYR A 230 19.34 12.45 -7.96
N VAL A 231 20.02 12.61 -9.08
CA VAL A 231 21.46 12.38 -9.23
C VAL A 231 22.17 13.71 -8.97
N ASP A 232 22.84 13.79 -7.84
CA ASP A 232 23.55 15.00 -7.37
C ASP A 232 24.83 15.24 -8.18
N LYS A 233 25.57 16.31 -7.86
CA LYS A 233 26.82 16.69 -8.52
C LYS A 233 28.01 15.75 -8.25
N ASP A 234 27.98 15.03 -7.13
CA ASP A 234 29.05 14.13 -6.68
C ASP A 234 28.55 12.66 -6.59
N PRO A 235 28.03 12.05 -7.68
CA PRO A 235 27.49 10.70 -7.64
C PRO A 235 28.53 9.64 -8.00
N ASP A 236 28.33 8.39 -7.55
CA ASP A 236 28.81 7.23 -8.29
C ASP A 236 27.82 6.98 -9.47
N LEU A 237 28.31 7.17 -10.70
CA LEU A 237 27.46 7.11 -11.89
C LEU A 237 26.99 5.70 -12.23
N ASP A 238 27.79 4.68 -11.99
CA ASP A 238 27.41 3.28 -12.23
C ASP A 238 26.34 2.85 -11.24
N MET A 239 26.50 3.17 -9.96
CA MET A 239 25.49 2.96 -8.93
C MET A 239 24.20 3.72 -9.26
N ALA A 240 24.29 4.97 -9.73
CA ALA A 240 23.12 5.75 -10.13
C ALA A 240 22.34 5.04 -11.25
N ALA A 241 23.05 4.57 -12.28
CA ALA A 241 22.43 3.87 -13.40
C ALA A 241 21.73 2.57 -12.96
N ASP A 242 22.34 1.78 -12.08
CA ASP A 242 21.76 0.54 -11.56
C ASP A 242 20.56 0.80 -10.65
N ILE A 243 20.62 1.80 -9.76
CA ILE A 243 19.48 2.21 -8.91
C ILE A 243 18.29 2.62 -9.79
N ILE A 244 18.51 3.51 -10.77
CA ILE A 244 17.45 4.02 -11.65
C ILE A 244 16.88 2.90 -12.51
N PHE A 245 17.72 2.02 -13.07
CA PHE A 245 17.28 0.86 -13.81
C PHE A 245 16.39 -0.04 -12.96
N ASN A 246 16.83 -0.42 -11.76
CA ASN A 246 16.04 -1.22 -10.84
C ASN A 246 14.75 -0.53 -10.45
N ALA A 247 14.80 0.75 -10.07
CA ALA A 247 13.64 1.51 -9.64
C ALA A 247 12.56 1.64 -10.72
N LYS A 248 12.96 1.73 -12.00
CA LYS A 248 12.00 1.83 -13.11
C LYS A 248 11.57 0.49 -13.67
N THR A 249 12.48 -0.49 -13.77
CA THR A 249 12.25 -1.66 -14.63
C THR A 249 11.90 -2.95 -13.91
N SER A 250 12.18 -3.06 -12.61
CA SER A 250 11.87 -4.28 -11.84
C SER A 250 10.36 -4.58 -11.81
N ARG A 251 9.52 -3.54 -11.69
CA ARG A 251 8.05 -3.63 -11.79
C ARG A 251 7.47 -2.23 -12.02
N PRO A 252 7.32 -1.77 -13.26
CA PRO A 252 6.94 -0.38 -13.54
C PRO A 252 5.51 -0.03 -13.10
N SER A 253 4.63 -1.03 -12.94
CA SER A 253 3.20 -0.83 -12.65
C SER A 253 2.86 -0.71 -11.15
N VAL A 254 3.82 -0.35 -10.29
CA VAL A 254 3.62 -0.16 -8.84
C VAL A 254 4.01 1.25 -8.39
N CYS A 255 3.38 1.72 -7.32
CA CYS A 255 3.49 3.10 -6.85
C CYS A 255 4.89 3.52 -6.35
N ASN A 256 5.76 2.57 -5.99
CA ASN A 256 7.15 2.84 -5.58
C ASN A 256 8.15 2.73 -6.74
N ALA A 257 7.70 2.52 -7.99
CA ALA A 257 8.55 2.62 -9.16
C ALA A 257 8.92 4.09 -9.43
N ALA A 258 10.15 4.34 -9.88
CA ALA A 258 10.55 5.70 -10.23
C ALA A 258 9.83 6.18 -11.51
N GLU A 259 9.29 7.39 -11.46
CA GLU A 259 8.60 8.03 -12.56
C GLU A 259 9.33 9.26 -13.10
N SER A 260 10.15 9.89 -12.25
CA SER A 260 10.85 11.12 -12.57
C SER A 260 12.33 11.03 -12.17
N LEU A 261 13.19 11.48 -13.07
CA LEU A 261 14.64 11.55 -12.91
C LEU A 261 15.09 13.01 -12.96
N LEU A 262 15.76 13.45 -11.91
CA LEU A 262 16.39 14.76 -11.84
C LEU A 262 17.91 14.57 -11.85
N ILE A 263 18.64 15.38 -12.63
CA ILE A 263 20.09 15.25 -12.74
C ILE A 263 20.73 16.64 -12.59
N HIS A 264 21.73 16.73 -11.70
CA HIS A 264 22.50 17.96 -11.56
C HIS A 264 23.25 18.28 -12.87
N LYS A 265 23.22 19.54 -13.30
CA LYS A 265 23.79 19.99 -14.59
C LYS A 265 25.24 19.61 -14.80
N ASP A 266 26.07 19.65 -13.73
CA ASP A 266 27.52 19.42 -13.83
C ASP A 266 27.87 17.97 -14.21
N VAL A 267 26.98 17.02 -13.99
CA VAL A 267 27.15 15.61 -14.33
C VAL A 267 26.20 15.13 -15.44
N ALA A 268 25.30 16.00 -15.88
CA ALA A 268 24.17 15.66 -16.73
C ALA A 268 24.56 14.90 -18.00
N GLU A 269 25.60 15.38 -18.72
CA GLU A 269 25.99 14.76 -19.99
C GLU A 269 26.45 13.31 -19.81
N LYS A 270 27.30 13.06 -18.81
CA LYS A 270 27.83 11.72 -18.53
C LYS A 270 26.76 10.82 -17.92
N ALA A 271 26.04 11.30 -16.90
CA ALA A 271 25.01 10.56 -16.20
C ALA A 271 23.88 10.14 -17.14
N LEU A 272 23.31 11.09 -17.91
CA LEU A 272 22.15 10.79 -18.75
C LEU A 272 22.50 9.80 -19.88
N LYS A 273 23.68 9.89 -20.49
CA LYS A 273 24.14 8.92 -21.49
C LYS A 273 24.28 7.50 -20.91
N LEU A 274 24.84 7.37 -19.71
CA LEU A 274 25.04 6.09 -19.05
C LEU A 274 23.68 5.48 -18.62
N ILE A 275 22.85 6.28 -17.96
CA ILE A 275 21.51 5.89 -17.54
C ILE A 275 20.64 5.45 -18.74
N LYS A 276 20.65 6.24 -19.84
CA LYS A 276 19.92 5.90 -21.06
C LYS A 276 20.35 4.55 -21.62
N LYS A 277 21.67 4.31 -21.72
CA LYS A 277 22.20 3.02 -22.19
C LYS A 277 21.68 1.84 -21.36
N ARG A 278 21.59 2.02 -20.05
CA ARG A 278 21.08 1.00 -19.13
C ARG A 278 19.57 0.79 -19.29
N LEU A 279 18.80 1.88 -19.37
CA LEU A 279 17.33 1.85 -19.57
C LEU A 279 16.91 1.27 -20.92
N ASP A 280 17.75 1.39 -21.95
CA ASP A 280 17.50 0.81 -23.28
C ASP A 280 17.43 -0.72 -23.28
N GLU A 281 18.03 -1.39 -22.29
CA GLU A 281 17.90 -2.85 -22.12
C GLU A 281 16.43 -3.29 -21.92
N LYS A 282 15.57 -2.38 -21.47
CA LYS A 282 14.13 -2.60 -21.25
C LYS A 282 13.25 -1.67 -22.11
N ASN A 283 13.83 -0.99 -23.10
CA ASN A 283 13.14 -0.05 -23.99
C ASN A 283 12.36 1.03 -23.22
N VAL A 284 12.94 1.61 -22.16
CA VAL A 284 12.30 2.68 -21.39
C VAL A 284 12.28 3.95 -22.22
N GLU A 285 11.10 4.50 -22.46
CA GLU A 285 10.90 5.79 -23.09
C GLU A 285 11.28 6.92 -22.11
N LEU A 286 12.19 7.81 -22.54
CA LEU A 286 12.50 9.02 -21.79
C LEU A 286 11.77 10.23 -22.39
N ARG A 287 11.23 11.08 -21.50
CA ARG A 287 10.66 12.39 -21.84
C ARG A 287 11.44 13.46 -21.10
N GLY A 288 12.22 14.23 -21.83
CA GLY A 288 13.19 15.18 -21.26
C GLY A 288 12.82 16.64 -21.48
N ASP A 289 13.32 17.50 -20.60
CA ASP A 289 13.35 18.93 -20.82
C ASP A 289 14.27 19.30 -22.01
N LYS A 290 14.37 20.58 -22.35
CA LYS A 290 15.19 21.05 -23.49
C LYS A 290 16.66 20.66 -23.32
N THR A 291 17.21 20.80 -22.13
CA THR A 291 18.63 20.48 -21.85
C THR A 291 18.89 18.99 -21.98
N SER A 292 17.99 18.14 -21.50
CA SER A 292 18.07 16.69 -21.70
C SER A 292 18.03 16.31 -23.18
N LYS A 293 17.22 17.00 -23.98
CA LYS A 293 17.14 16.80 -25.42
C LYS A 293 18.37 17.28 -26.18
N GLU A 294 19.04 18.32 -25.71
CA GLU A 294 20.34 18.74 -26.27
C GLU A 294 21.41 17.67 -26.07
N ILE A 295 21.38 16.95 -24.93
CA ILE A 295 22.29 15.84 -24.63
C ILE A 295 21.91 14.57 -25.39
N LEU A 296 20.61 14.26 -25.46
CA LEU A 296 20.03 13.08 -26.13
C LEU A 296 18.92 13.50 -27.10
N PRO A 297 19.23 13.84 -28.36
CA PRO A 297 18.23 14.34 -29.31
C PRO A 297 17.07 13.40 -29.61
N ASP A 298 17.28 12.10 -29.44
CA ASP A 298 16.30 11.06 -29.78
C ASP A 298 15.22 10.83 -28.72
N ILE A 299 15.34 11.40 -27.52
CA ILE A 299 14.28 11.29 -26.49
C ILE A 299 13.12 12.23 -26.81
N LYS A 300 11.93 11.89 -26.31
CA LYS A 300 10.76 12.77 -26.48
C LYS A 300 10.87 14.03 -25.64
N GLU A 301 10.23 15.10 -26.08
CA GLU A 301 10.11 16.31 -25.28
C GLU A 301 9.03 16.12 -24.20
N ALA A 302 9.37 16.49 -22.97
CA ALA A 302 8.43 16.47 -21.86
C ALA A 302 7.48 17.68 -21.93
N SER A 303 6.22 17.44 -21.63
CA SER A 303 5.21 18.48 -21.38
C SER A 303 5.11 18.77 -19.87
N GLU A 304 4.42 19.84 -19.48
CA GLU A 304 4.18 20.16 -18.07
C GLU A 304 3.47 19.02 -17.32
N ASP A 305 2.57 18.29 -17.99
CA ASP A 305 1.83 17.17 -17.42
C ASP A 305 2.74 15.95 -17.13
N ASP A 306 3.87 15.83 -17.83
CA ASP A 306 4.80 14.70 -17.63
C ASP A 306 5.51 14.74 -16.27
N TRP A 307 5.69 15.92 -15.67
CA TRP A 307 6.38 16.06 -14.40
C TRP A 307 5.61 15.49 -13.20
N GLY A 308 4.28 15.57 -13.23
CA GLY A 308 3.41 15.06 -12.15
C GLY A 308 2.77 13.70 -12.44
N ARG A 309 3.17 13.04 -13.54
CA ARG A 309 2.46 11.87 -14.05
C ARG A 309 3.03 10.56 -13.51
N GLU A 310 2.16 9.75 -12.91
CA GLU A 310 2.43 8.34 -12.64
C GLU A 310 2.15 7.55 -13.92
N TYR A 311 3.19 7.13 -14.65
CA TYR A 311 3.04 6.43 -15.95
C TYR A 311 2.62 4.98 -15.78
N LEU A 312 3.10 4.31 -14.72
CA LEU A 312 2.89 2.86 -14.47
C LEU A 312 3.36 1.97 -15.63
N ASP A 313 4.31 2.46 -16.43
CA ASP A 313 4.84 1.83 -17.64
C ASP A 313 6.34 2.11 -17.76
N TYR A 314 6.97 1.56 -18.80
CA TYR A 314 8.37 1.81 -19.16
C TYR A 314 8.55 3.22 -19.77
N ILE A 315 8.10 4.24 -19.04
CA ILE A 315 8.21 5.65 -19.38
C ILE A 315 8.73 6.40 -18.16
N MET A 316 9.63 7.36 -18.35
CA MET A 316 10.20 8.17 -17.27
C MET A 316 10.43 9.60 -17.76
N SER A 317 10.06 10.60 -16.93
CA SER A 317 10.42 12.00 -17.16
C SER A 317 11.86 12.27 -16.73
N VAL A 318 12.55 13.19 -17.40
CA VAL A 318 13.93 13.59 -17.10
C VAL A 318 14.05 15.09 -17.13
N LYS A 319 14.59 15.69 -16.06
CA LYS A 319 14.88 17.12 -16.00
C LYS A 319 16.29 17.37 -15.48
N ILE A 320 17.00 18.27 -16.15
CA ILE A 320 18.29 18.78 -15.66
C ILE A 320 18.01 19.95 -14.72
N VAL A 321 18.65 19.92 -13.55
CA VAL A 321 18.49 20.93 -12.50
C VAL A 321 19.82 21.61 -12.16
N ASP A 322 19.77 22.86 -11.76
CA ASP A 322 20.95 23.66 -11.45
C ASP A 322 21.64 23.23 -10.16
N ASN A 323 20.86 22.78 -9.17
CA ASN A 323 21.33 22.46 -7.82
C ASN A 323 20.28 21.64 -7.06
N ILE A 324 20.62 21.27 -5.82
CA ILE A 324 19.75 20.52 -4.93
C ILE A 324 18.45 21.26 -4.57
N ASP A 325 18.50 22.60 -4.49
CA ASP A 325 17.31 23.42 -4.19
C ASP A 325 16.26 23.27 -5.28
N GLU A 326 16.66 23.36 -6.55
CA GLU A 326 15.74 23.18 -7.68
C GLU A 326 15.20 21.75 -7.73
N ALA A 327 16.02 20.74 -7.40
CA ALA A 327 15.55 19.36 -7.31
C ALA A 327 14.48 19.21 -6.24
N ILE A 328 14.68 19.75 -5.05
CA ILE A 328 13.73 19.71 -3.94
C ILE A 328 12.45 20.48 -4.29
N GLU A 329 12.55 21.66 -4.90
CA GLU A 329 11.39 22.42 -5.35
C GLU A 329 10.56 21.66 -6.40
N HIS A 330 11.24 20.97 -7.33
CA HIS A 330 10.56 20.12 -8.30
C HIS A 330 9.81 18.98 -7.62
N ILE A 331 10.43 18.29 -6.66
CA ILE A 331 9.81 17.23 -5.87
C ILE A 331 8.59 17.75 -5.10
N TYR A 332 8.70 18.92 -4.47
CA TYR A 332 7.55 19.54 -3.77
C TYR A 332 6.40 19.88 -4.70
N LYS A 333 6.70 20.33 -5.91
CA LYS A 333 5.68 20.75 -6.87
C LYS A 333 4.96 19.58 -7.51
N TYR A 334 5.68 18.50 -7.85
CA TYR A 334 5.17 17.42 -8.69
C TYR A 334 5.11 16.06 -7.99
N GLY A 335 5.83 15.89 -6.89
CA GLY A 335 5.84 14.65 -6.13
C GLY A 335 4.54 14.40 -5.40
N THR A 336 4.33 13.15 -5.06
CA THR A 336 3.16 12.68 -4.30
C THR A 336 3.47 12.45 -2.82
N GLY A 337 4.71 12.73 -2.39
CA GLY A 337 5.19 12.44 -1.04
C GLY A 337 5.33 10.94 -0.75
N HIS A 338 5.52 10.11 -1.78
CA HIS A 338 5.62 8.66 -1.64
C HIS A 338 7.06 8.22 -1.32
N SER A 339 7.95 8.27 -2.30
CA SER A 339 9.33 7.78 -2.15
C SER A 339 10.26 8.61 -3.02
N GLU A 340 11.26 9.21 -2.38
CA GLU A 340 12.19 10.11 -3.05
C GLU A 340 13.63 9.68 -2.74
N CYS A 341 14.51 9.73 -3.73
CA CYS A 341 15.89 9.27 -3.60
C CYS A 341 16.89 10.34 -4.06
N ILE A 342 17.99 10.48 -3.33
CA ILE A 342 19.22 11.15 -3.79
C ILE A 342 20.30 10.11 -4.04
N VAL A 343 21.04 10.26 -5.15
CA VAL A 343 22.25 9.48 -5.40
C VAL A 343 23.46 10.43 -5.30
N THR A 344 24.26 10.26 -4.26
CA THR A 344 25.41 11.12 -3.97
C THR A 344 26.40 10.45 -3.03
N GLU A 345 27.70 10.70 -3.24
CA GLU A 345 28.77 10.37 -2.30
C GLU A 345 29.03 11.50 -1.29
N ASN A 346 28.37 12.63 -1.45
CA ASN A 346 28.51 13.78 -0.55
C ASN A 346 27.54 13.67 0.64
N ASP A 347 28.07 13.50 1.84
CA ASP A 347 27.29 13.35 3.07
C ASP A 347 26.48 14.61 3.42
N GLU A 348 26.99 15.81 3.13
CA GLU A 348 26.29 17.07 3.42
C GLU A 348 25.05 17.20 2.52
N ALA A 349 25.21 16.96 1.22
CA ALA A 349 24.09 16.96 0.27
C ALA A 349 23.05 15.89 0.62
N ALA A 350 23.49 14.67 1.00
CA ALA A 350 22.60 13.62 1.44
C ALA A 350 21.79 14.02 2.67
N ASN A 351 22.45 14.56 3.71
CA ASN A 351 21.78 15.00 4.94
C ASN A 351 20.81 16.16 4.68
N GLU A 352 21.18 17.10 3.82
CA GLU A 352 20.31 18.19 3.40
C GLU A 352 19.06 17.67 2.70
N PHE A 353 19.21 16.80 1.71
CA PHE A 353 18.07 16.17 1.00
C PHE A 353 17.17 15.40 1.96
N MET A 354 17.75 14.51 2.79
CA MET A 354 17.01 13.69 3.76
C MET A 354 16.23 14.53 4.77
N SER A 355 16.72 15.71 5.16
CA SER A 355 16.05 16.57 6.13
C SER A 355 14.97 17.46 5.51
N ARG A 356 15.16 17.86 4.25
CA ARG A 356 14.27 18.82 3.59
C ARG A 356 13.14 18.15 2.80
N VAL A 357 13.36 16.96 2.24
CA VAL A 357 12.34 16.26 1.45
C VAL A 357 11.32 15.59 2.37
N ASP A 358 10.06 15.99 2.23
CA ASP A 358 8.94 15.47 3.06
C ASP A 358 8.15 14.40 2.30
N ALA A 359 8.66 13.17 2.31
CA ALA A 359 8.01 12.00 1.72
C ALA A 359 7.84 10.87 2.76
N ALA A 360 7.02 9.86 2.43
CA ALA A 360 6.83 8.69 3.28
C ALA A 360 8.13 7.87 3.44
N ALA A 361 8.96 7.85 2.40
CA ALA A 361 10.30 7.28 2.44
C ALA A 361 11.27 8.17 1.67
N VAL A 362 12.41 8.48 2.28
CA VAL A 362 13.49 9.25 1.66
C VAL A 362 14.75 8.40 1.69
N TYR A 363 15.42 8.28 0.55
CA TYR A 363 16.54 7.37 0.34
C TYR A 363 17.82 8.11 0.00
N ARG A 364 18.92 7.56 0.48
CA ARG A 364 20.25 7.82 -0.05
C ARG A 364 20.79 6.55 -0.70
N ASN A 365 21.20 6.62 -1.95
CA ASN A 365 21.90 5.54 -2.67
C ASN A 365 21.16 4.19 -2.64
N ALA A 366 19.82 4.22 -2.74
CA ALA A 366 19.00 3.01 -2.77
C ALA A 366 17.76 3.18 -3.66
N SER A 367 17.29 2.08 -4.23
CA SER A 367 16.12 2.06 -5.09
C SER A 367 14.84 2.38 -4.29
N THR A 368 13.95 3.20 -4.86
CA THR A 368 12.63 3.50 -4.30
C THR A 368 11.75 2.25 -4.19
N ARG A 369 12.10 1.16 -4.89
CA ARG A 369 11.42 -0.14 -4.82
C ARG A 369 11.45 -0.78 -3.44
N PHE A 370 12.34 -0.36 -2.55
CA PHE A 370 12.35 -0.83 -1.17
C PHE A 370 11.22 -0.27 -0.30
N THR A 371 10.42 0.70 -0.76
CA THR A 371 9.23 1.15 -0.02
C THR A 371 8.14 0.08 -0.10
N ASP A 372 8.27 -0.95 0.70
CA ASP A 372 7.44 -2.15 0.75
C ASP A 372 7.45 -2.71 2.17
N GLY A 373 6.31 -3.21 2.64
CA GLY A 373 6.20 -3.73 4.01
C GLY A 373 7.08 -4.95 4.27
N GLY A 374 7.28 -5.81 3.27
CA GLY A 374 8.19 -6.95 3.36
C GLY A 374 9.65 -6.50 3.47
N GLU A 375 10.07 -5.61 2.57
CA GLU A 375 11.44 -5.09 2.52
C GLU A 375 11.80 -4.25 3.78
N PHE A 376 10.84 -3.54 4.37
CA PHE A 376 11.03 -2.80 5.63
C PHE A 376 10.97 -3.69 6.87
N GLY A 377 10.75 -5.00 6.71
CA GLY A 377 10.66 -5.94 7.83
C GLY A 377 9.32 -5.91 8.57
N PHE A 378 8.28 -5.29 7.99
CA PHE A 378 6.93 -5.30 8.55
C PHE A 378 6.13 -6.55 8.14
N GLY A 379 6.68 -7.37 7.26
CA GLY A 379 6.16 -8.65 6.79
C GLY A 379 5.12 -8.53 5.68
N ALA A 380 4.10 -7.70 5.86
CA ALA A 380 3.04 -7.49 4.87
C ALA A 380 2.39 -6.11 5.03
N GLU A 381 1.70 -5.65 3.99
CA GLU A 381 1.02 -4.36 3.99
C GLU A 381 -0.31 -4.40 3.20
N ILE A 382 -1.26 -3.54 3.55
CA ILE A 382 -2.46 -3.29 2.74
C ILE A 382 -2.12 -2.35 1.57
N GLY A 383 -1.15 -1.47 1.75
CA GLY A 383 -0.66 -0.50 0.78
C GLY A 383 0.22 0.53 1.45
N ILE A 384 0.63 1.56 0.68
CA ILE A 384 1.52 2.61 1.16
C ILE A 384 0.73 3.91 1.24
N SER A 385 0.72 4.54 2.41
CA SER A 385 0.06 5.83 2.63
C SER A 385 1.06 6.98 2.53
N THR A 386 0.64 8.06 1.87
CA THR A 386 1.41 9.31 1.79
C THR A 386 0.88 10.38 2.74
N GLN A 387 -0.28 10.15 3.37
CA GLN A 387 -0.85 11.10 4.33
C GLN A 387 -0.05 11.14 5.64
N LYS A 388 -0.10 12.29 6.34
CA LYS A 388 0.63 12.47 7.61
C LYS A 388 -0.16 12.04 8.83
N LEU A 389 -1.48 12.09 8.75
CA LEU A 389 -2.35 11.77 9.88
C LEU A 389 -2.52 10.27 10.02
N HIS A 390 -2.28 9.77 11.22
CA HIS A 390 -2.33 8.40 11.71
C HIS A 390 -1.22 7.50 11.13
N ALA A 391 -1.18 7.23 9.82
CA ALA A 391 -0.24 6.29 9.23
C ALA A 391 0.40 6.87 7.96
N ARG A 392 1.73 6.76 7.84
CA ARG A 392 2.52 7.16 6.70
C ARG A 392 3.50 6.05 6.34
N GLY A 393 3.69 5.79 5.05
CA GLY A 393 4.48 4.65 4.56
C GLY A 393 3.68 3.35 4.49
N PRO A 394 4.33 2.19 4.50
CA PRO A 394 3.66 0.89 4.41
C PRO A 394 2.68 0.66 5.56
N LEU A 395 1.43 0.31 5.23
CA LEU A 395 0.35 0.04 6.18
C LEU A 395 0.40 -1.41 6.66
N GLY A 396 1.37 -1.71 7.54
CA GLY A 396 1.50 -3.00 8.20
C GLY A 396 0.66 -3.12 9.47
N LEU A 397 0.91 -4.16 10.26
CA LEU A 397 0.14 -4.44 11.49
C LEU A 397 0.11 -3.29 12.50
N PRO A 398 1.22 -2.56 12.78
CA PRO A 398 1.19 -1.46 13.75
C PRO A 398 0.26 -0.32 13.33
N GLN A 399 0.19 -0.01 12.03
CA GLN A 399 -0.65 1.06 11.48
C GLN A 399 -2.15 0.72 11.50
N LEU A 400 -2.50 -0.56 11.67
CA LEU A 400 -3.88 -1.02 11.85
C LEU A 400 -4.30 -1.03 13.33
N THR A 401 -3.55 -0.36 14.20
CA THR A 401 -3.85 -0.19 15.62
C THR A 401 -3.92 1.28 16.00
N SER A 402 -4.65 1.55 17.08
CA SER A 402 -4.63 2.80 17.82
C SER A 402 -4.15 2.52 19.23
N PHE A 403 -4.48 3.37 20.19
CA PHE A 403 -4.13 3.16 21.59
C PHE A 403 -5.27 3.60 22.51
N LYS A 404 -5.24 3.05 23.72
CA LYS A 404 -6.02 3.54 24.87
C LYS A 404 -5.09 3.80 26.06
N TYR A 405 -5.59 4.55 27.04
CA TYR A 405 -4.93 4.72 28.32
C TYR A 405 -5.56 3.81 29.37
N GLU A 406 -4.74 3.03 30.07
CA GLU A 406 -5.10 2.27 31.26
C GLU A 406 -4.53 3.02 32.46
N ILE A 407 -5.41 3.47 33.36
CA ILE A 407 -5.04 4.33 34.48
C ILE A 407 -5.28 3.58 35.77
N PHE A 408 -4.21 3.42 36.56
CA PHE A 408 -4.25 2.73 37.86
C PHE A 408 -4.04 3.75 38.94
N GLY A 409 -5.02 3.85 39.80
CA GLY A 409 -5.03 4.73 40.98
C GLY A 409 -5.26 4.01 42.30
N ASN A 410 -5.08 4.73 43.39
CA ASN A 410 -5.37 4.30 44.74
C ASN A 410 -6.11 5.43 45.49
N GLY A 411 -7.23 5.90 44.89
CA GLY A 411 -8.05 6.96 45.48
C GLY A 411 -7.62 8.40 45.18
N GLN A 412 -6.72 8.62 44.21
CA GLN A 412 -6.32 9.98 43.81
C GLN A 412 -7.53 10.77 43.30
N ILE A 413 -7.65 12.01 43.77
CA ILE A 413 -8.62 13.00 43.36
C ILE A 413 -7.88 14.23 42.76
N ARG A 414 -8.56 15.00 41.92
CA ARG A 414 -8.04 16.23 41.32
C ARG A 414 -8.58 17.45 42.02
#